data_17b091d4457b1b44baee692b6ae6cf57
#
_entry.id   17b091d4457b1b44baee692b6ae6cf57
#
_cell.length_a   1.000
_cell.length_b   1.000
_cell.length_c   1.000
_cell.angle_alpha   90.00
_cell.angle_beta   90.00
_cell.angle_gamma   90.00
#
_symmetry.space_group_name_H-M   'P 1'
#
loop_
_entity.id
_entity.type
_entity.pdbx_description
1 polymer ?
#
loop_
_entity_poly.entity_id
_entity_poly.type
_entity_poly.pdbx_seq_one_letter_code
_entity_poly.pdbx_strand_id
1 'polypeptide(L)'
;VTSLYQVVSLLFVNNGASWSSFDSTPGVKWREASPQPNPDSNSPESSNFREGTLLLDGFGMVDVPDGNQGAEAGVKKINEGESGLTLNGDAQNVHSIAVKKFYVSPEYADVVRRQLPVASTVRLIAGDCGGNIAGGPDTQTKFYEIGIKDHQLFLEAYIDDGEGSRGPGYTTFLFTKVNPDKRIKELQCKEL
;
A
#
# COMPACT_ATOMS: atom_id res chain seq x y z
N VAL A 1 -5.79 14.12 -8.92
CA VAL A 1 -4.55 13.38 -9.15
C VAL A 1 -3.56 13.80 -8.06
N THR A 2 -2.89 12.85 -7.44
CA THR A 2 -1.91 13.09 -6.39
C THR A 2 -0.70 12.17 -6.56
N SER A 3 0.46 12.59 -6.09
CA SER A 3 1.62 11.71 -6.02
C SER A 3 1.60 10.92 -4.71
N LEU A 4 2.18 9.73 -4.73
CA LEU A 4 2.36 8.93 -3.52
C LEU A 4 3.15 9.72 -2.45
N TYR A 5 4.14 10.51 -2.87
CA TYR A 5 4.92 11.35 -1.97
C TYR A 5 4.06 12.36 -1.19
N GLN A 6 3.07 12.99 -1.82
CA GLN A 6 2.18 13.94 -1.13
C GLN A 6 1.42 13.28 0.03
N VAL A 7 1.09 12.00 -0.11
CA VAL A 7 0.38 11.26 0.95
C VAL A 7 1.35 10.80 2.03
N VAL A 8 2.43 10.10 1.65
CA VAL A 8 3.33 9.48 2.63
C VAL A 8 4.17 10.52 3.41
N SER A 9 4.44 11.69 2.83
CA SER A 9 5.17 12.76 3.51
C SER A 9 4.45 13.31 4.74
N LEU A 10 3.14 13.11 4.83
CA LEU A 10 2.37 13.47 6.02
C LEU A 10 2.78 12.66 7.26
N LEU A 11 3.40 11.49 7.09
CA LEU A 11 3.96 10.70 8.20
C LEU A 11 5.24 11.33 8.79
N PHE A 12 5.85 12.33 8.13
CA PHE A 12 7.12 12.94 8.59
C PHE A 12 6.95 13.95 9.72
N VAL A 13 5.73 14.29 10.08
CA VAL A 13 5.46 15.21 11.18
C VAL A 13 5.98 14.65 12.50
N ASN A 14 6.77 15.45 13.25
CA ASN A 14 7.53 14.98 14.41
C ASN A 14 6.66 14.44 15.57
N ASN A 15 5.45 14.96 15.72
CA ASN A 15 4.53 14.59 16.82
C ASN A 15 3.42 13.63 16.37
N GLY A 16 3.63 12.94 15.26
CA GLY A 16 2.60 12.12 14.63
C GLY A 16 1.73 12.93 13.67
N ALA A 17 1.28 12.28 12.62
CA ALA A 17 0.35 12.88 11.65
C ALA A 17 -1.06 12.81 12.22
N SER A 18 -1.64 13.95 12.59
CA SER A 18 -3.04 14.00 13.01
C SER A 18 -3.98 13.59 11.87
N TRP A 19 -5.12 13.02 12.20
CA TRP A 19 -6.13 12.64 11.20
C TRP A 19 -6.54 13.81 10.31
N SER A 20 -6.68 15.01 10.89
CA SER A 20 -7.04 16.23 10.16
C SER A 20 -6.00 16.67 9.13
N SER A 21 -4.74 16.28 9.30
CA SER A 21 -3.68 16.58 8.32
C SER A 21 -3.94 15.93 6.95
N PHE A 22 -4.76 14.89 6.92
CA PHE A 22 -5.11 14.18 5.69
C PHE A 22 -6.40 14.70 5.02
N ASP A 23 -7.20 15.52 5.69
CA ASP A 23 -8.49 15.99 5.17
C ASP A 23 -8.34 16.77 3.87
N SER A 24 -7.27 17.55 3.74
CA SER A 24 -6.98 18.39 2.58
C SER A 24 -6.06 17.74 1.55
N THR A 25 -5.79 16.44 1.64
CA THR A 25 -4.91 15.76 0.68
C THR A 25 -5.52 15.81 -0.72
N PRO A 26 -4.86 16.46 -1.69
CA PRO A 26 -5.41 16.62 -3.03
C PRO A 26 -5.68 15.27 -3.70
N GLY A 27 -6.83 15.15 -4.39
CA GLY A 27 -7.17 13.97 -5.16
C GLY A 27 -7.64 12.76 -4.34
N VAL A 28 -7.71 12.87 -3.02
CA VAL A 28 -8.30 11.83 -2.16
C VAL A 28 -9.79 12.08 -1.99
N LYS A 29 -10.57 11.02 -2.16
CA LYS A 29 -12.00 10.99 -1.84
C LYS A 29 -12.21 10.08 -0.65
N TRP A 30 -12.50 10.66 0.49
CA TRP A 30 -12.77 9.90 1.72
C TRP A 30 -14.15 9.25 1.68
N ARG A 31 -14.25 8.03 2.18
CA ARG A 31 -15.51 7.31 2.33
C ARG A 31 -16.29 7.83 3.54
N GLU A 32 -15.57 8.05 4.65
CA GLU A 32 -16.10 8.60 5.89
C GLU A 32 -15.49 9.96 6.18
N ALA A 33 -16.26 10.84 6.82
CA ALA A 33 -15.79 12.19 7.20
C ALA A 33 -14.74 12.14 8.33
N SER A 34 -14.76 11.10 9.17
CA SER A 34 -13.88 10.93 10.33
C SER A 34 -13.36 9.51 10.45
N PRO A 35 -12.25 9.29 11.21
CA PRO A 35 -11.77 7.95 11.51
C PRO A 35 -12.83 7.10 12.20
N GLN A 36 -12.83 5.80 11.89
CA GLN A 36 -13.74 4.82 12.46
C GLN A 36 -12.97 3.85 13.37
N PRO A 37 -13.59 3.32 14.43
CA PRO A 37 -13.00 2.25 15.22
C PRO A 37 -12.70 1.02 14.36
N ASN A 38 -11.57 0.38 14.59
CA ASN A 38 -11.18 -0.85 13.92
C ASN A 38 -11.40 -2.05 14.86
N PRO A 39 -12.53 -2.77 14.74
CA PRO A 39 -12.87 -3.87 15.63
C PRO A 39 -11.93 -5.08 15.50
N ASP A 40 -11.24 -5.20 14.37
CA ASP A 40 -10.33 -6.31 14.07
C ASP A 40 -8.91 -6.04 14.56
N SER A 41 -8.65 -4.83 15.09
CA SER A 41 -7.32 -4.48 15.55
C SER A 41 -7.07 -4.94 16.99
N ASN A 42 -5.98 -5.68 17.17
CA ASN A 42 -5.45 -6.05 18.48
C ASN A 42 -4.37 -5.08 18.98
N SER A 43 -4.08 -4.01 18.24
CA SER A 43 -3.04 -3.02 18.56
C SER A 43 -3.64 -1.63 18.76
N PRO A 44 -3.26 -0.91 19.83
CA PRO A 44 -3.65 0.49 20.01
C PRO A 44 -3.26 1.39 18.83
N GLU A 45 -2.14 1.10 18.16
CA GLU A 45 -1.61 1.88 17.03
C GLU A 45 -2.43 1.74 15.76
N SER A 46 -3.34 0.79 15.69
CA SER A 46 -4.28 0.57 14.59
C SER A 46 -5.73 0.47 15.06
N SER A 47 -6.04 1.02 16.23
CA SER A 47 -7.38 0.99 16.83
C SER A 47 -8.42 1.78 16.04
N ASN A 48 -7.98 2.68 15.18
CA ASN A 48 -8.81 3.45 14.27
C ASN A 48 -8.30 3.36 12.83
N PHE A 49 -9.22 3.45 11.89
CA PHE A 49 -8.91 3.51 10.46
C PHE A 49 -9.77 4.51 9.72
N ARG A 50 -9.35 4.91 8.54
CA ARG A 50 -10.14 5.71 7.61
C ARG A 50 -9.84 5.27 6.19
N GLU A 51 -10.88 5.05 5.41
CA GLU A 51 -10.75 4.61 4.03
C GLU A 51 -11.11 5.71 3.03
N GLY A 52 -10.49 5.62 1.88
CA GLY A 52 -10.75 6.49 0.75
C GLY A 52 -10.23 5.90 -0.54
N THR A 53 -10.35 6.68 -1.59
CA THR A 53 -9.78 6.38 -2.90
C THR A 53 -8.95 7.55 -3.39
N LEU A 54 -7.93 7.25 -4.18
CA LEU A 54 -7.08 8.25 -4.79
C LEU A 54 -6.73 7.84 -6.22
N LEU A 55 -6.38 8.83 -7.03
CA LEU A 55 -5.85 8.62 -8.37
C LEU A 55 -4.38 9.07 -8.38
N LEU A 56 -3.46 8.11 -8.46
CA LEU A 56 -2.03 8.37 -8.56
C LEU A 56 -1.68 8.94 -9.93
N ASP A 57 -0.80 9.93 -9.94
CA ASP A 57 -0.28 10.54 -11.16
C ASP A 57 0.73 9.61 -11.87
N GLY A 58 0.90 9.80 -13.18
CA GLY A 58 1.90 9.07 -13.96
C GLY A 58 1.49 7.65 -14.37
N PHE A 59 0.22 7.28 -14.19
CA PHE A 59 -0.35 6.01 -14.67
C PHE A 59 -1.37 6.25 -15.78
N GLY A 60 -1.60 5.22 -16.58
CA GLY A 60 -2.53 5.26 -17.71
C GLY A 60 -3.64 4.22 -17.62
N MET A 61 -4.38 4.09 -18.70
CA MET A 61 -5.38 3.05 -18.86
C MET A 61 -4.71 1.74 -19.27
N VAL A 62 -5.08 0.65 -18.60
CA VAL A 62 -4.60 -0.71 -18.91
C VAL A 62 -5.79 -1.65 -19.11
N ASP A 63 -5.59 -2.65 -19.94
CA ASP A 63 -6.56 -3.70 -20.16
C ASP A 63 -6.34 -4.82 -19.13
N VAL A 64 -7.38 -5.17 -18.40
CA VAL A 64 -7.37 -6.26 -17.43
C VAL A 64 -8.51 -7.25 -17.71
N PRO A 65 -8.34 -8.54 -17.37
CA PRO A 65 -9.46 -9.48 -17.46
C PRO A 65 -10.66 -8.98 -16.65
N ASP A 66 -11.87 -9.12 -17.17
CA ASP A 66 -13.09 -8.64 -16.51
C ASP A 66 -13.56 -9.55 -15.35
N GLY A 67 -12.89 -10.68 -15.13
CA GLY A 67 -13.19 -11.64 -14.06
C GLY A 67 -14.37 -12.56 -14.35
N ASN A 68 -15.01 -12.44 -15.52
CA ASN A 68 -16.07 -13.36 -15.92
C ASN A 68 -15.50 -14.68 -16.40
N GLN A 69 -16.01 -15.79 -15.84
CA GLN A 69 -15.65 -17.15 -16.32
C GLN A 69 -16.55 -17.54 -17.47
N GLY A 70 -15.96 -17.90 -18.59
CA GLY A 70 -16.65 -18.43 -19.76
C GLY A 70 -15.81 -18.27 -21.02
N ALA A 71 -16.30 -18.80 -22.13
CA ALA A 71 -15.64 -18.74 -23.45
C ALA A 71 -15.49 -17.29 -24.00
N GLU A 72 -16.06 -16.31 -23.33
CA GLU A 72 -15.97 -14.89 -23.61
C GLU A 72 -15.37 -14.15 -22.39
N ALA A 73 -14.12 -14.48 -22.05
CA ALA A 73 -13.37 -13.67 -21.09
C ALA A 73 -13.27 -12.23 -21.65
N GLY A 74 -14.07 -11.34 -21.13
CA GLY A 74 -14.05 -9.92 -21.51
C GLY A 74 -12.78 -9.27 -21.02
N VAL A 75 -12.39 -8.19 -21.67
CA VAL A 75 -11.33 -7.30 -21.24
C VAL A 75 -11.96 -5.96 -20.86
N LYS A 76 -11.68 -5.48 -19.66
CA LYS A 76 -12.08 -4.14 -19.22
C LYS A 76 -10.89 -3.21 -19.11
N LYS A 77 -11.11 -1.95 -19.39
CA LYS A 77 -10.11 -0.90 -19.17
C LYS A 77 -10.23 -0.36 -17.76
N ILE A 78 -9.10 -0.31 -17.05
CA ILE A 78 -9.00 0.37 -15.76
C ILE A 78 -7.92 1.44 -15.83
N ASN A 79 -8.06 2.49 -15.01
CA ASN A 79 -6.95 3.41 -14.79
C ASN A 79 -6.00 2.77 -13.76
N GLU A 80 -4.78 2.49 -14.17
CA GLU A 80 -3.76 1.87 -13.30
C GLU A 80 -3.42 2.72 -12.07
N GLY A 81 -3.67 4.04 -12.12
CA GLY A 81 -3.50 4.96 -11.01
C GLY A 81 -4.61 4.91 -9.96
N GLU A 82 -5.79 4.34 -10.28
CA GLU A 82 -6.86 4.17 -9.30
C GLU A 82 -6.42 3.25 -8.19
N SER A 83 -6.56 3.72 -6.94
CA SER A 83 -6.05 3.02 -5.77
C SER A 83 -6.98 3.23 -4.57
N GLY A 84 -7.12 2.19 -3.76
CA GLY A 84 -7.67 2.31 -2.42
C GLY A 84 -6.63 2.95 -1.49
N LEU A 85 -7.10 3.71 -0.53
CA LEU A 85 -6.26 4.32 0.50
C LEU A 85 -6.85 3.95 1.86
N THR A 86 -6.01 3.41 2.75
CA THR A 86 -6.38 3.15 4.14
C THR A 86 -5.35 3.78 5.05
N LEU A 87 -5.81 4.63 5.96
CA LEU A 87 -5.01 5.14 7.05
C LEU A 87 -5.31 4.32 8.29
N ASN A 88 -4.28 3.92 9.04
CA ASN A 88 -4.44 3.28 10.34
C ASN A 88 -3.70 4.08 11.41
N GLY A 89 -4.29 4.15 12.59
CA GLY A 89 -3.73 4.93 13.69
C GLY A 89 -4.44 4.67 15.02
N ASP A 90 -4.07 5.47 16.00
CA ASP A 90 -4.76 5.55 17.29
C ASP A 90 -5.88 6.63 17.25
N ALA A 91 -6.40 6.99 18.40
CA ALA A 91 -7.46 8.01 18.49
C ALA A 91 -7.02 9.41 18.03
N GLN A 92 -5.72 9.69 17.97
CA GLN A 92 -5.17 11.02 17.70
C GLN A 92 -4.37 11.09 16.40
N ASN A 93 -3.58 10.05 16.09
CA ASN A 93 -2.58 10.09 15.05
C ASN A 93 -2.66 8.90 14.10
N VAL A 94 -2.29 9.16 12.85
CA VAL A 94 -2.06 8.14 11.83
C VAL A 94 -0.64 7.58 11.97
N HIS A 95 -0.50 6.26 12.00
CA HIS A 95 0.77 5.56 12.14
C HIS A 95 1.21 4.83 10.88
N SER A 96 0.26 4.47 10.01
CA SER A 96 0.56 3.84 8.73
C SER A 96 -0.43 4.21 7.64
N ILE A 97 0.05 4.11 6.41
CA ILE A 97 -0.71 4.41 5.19
C ILE A 97 -0.61 3.20 4.28
N ALA A 98 -1.75 2.60 3.94
CA ALA A 98 -1.83 1.53 2.97
C ALA A 98 -2.44 2.05 1.66
N VAL A 99 -1.75 1.79 0.55
CA VAL A 99 -2.24 2.08 -0.81
C VAL A 99 -2.42 0.77 -1.53
N LYS A 100 -3.66 0.43 -1.89
CA LYS A 100 -4.02 -0.79 -2.60
C LYS A 100 -4.28 -0.47 -4.06
N LYS A 101 -3.45 -1.04 -4.94
CA LYS A 101 -3.63 -1.00 -6.38
C LYS A 101 -4.28 -2.29 -6.84
N PHE A 102 -5.25 -2.17 -7.77
CA PHE A 102 -5.97 -3.31 -8.34
C PHE A 102 -5.26 -3.94 -9.56
N TYR A 103 -4.05 -3.52 -9.83
CA TYR A 103 -3.21 -4.10 -10.87
C TYR A 103 -1.86 -4.52 -10.25
N VAL A 104 -1.44 -5.75 -10.58
CA VAL A 104 -0.15 -6.27 -10.12
C VAL A 104 0.95 -5.75 -11.03
N SER A 105 1.90 -5.02 -10.45
CA SER A 105 3.15 -4.69 -11.12
C SER A 105 4.26 -5.54 -10.52
N PRO A 106 4.99 -6.33 -11.31
CA PRO A 106 6.13 -7.11 -10.81
C PRO A 106 7.29 -6.24 -10.33
N GLU A 107 7.31 -4.96 -10.72
CA GLU A 107 8.37 -4.00 -10.43
C GLU A 107 7.94 -2.93 -9.43
N TYR A 108 7.40 -3.35 -8.28
CA TYR A 108 6.82 -2.38 -7.32
C TYR A 108 7.82 -1.40 -6.72
N ALA A 109 9.06 -1.80 -6.55
CA ALA A 109 10.09 -0.86 -6.10
C ALA A 109 10.24 0.30 -7.09
N ASP A 110 10.15 0.02 -8.40
CA ASP A 110 10.21 1.05 -9.43
C ASP A 110 8.94 1.88 -9.51
N VAL A 111 7.77 1.28 -9.27
CA VAL A 111 6.50 2.03 -9.14
C VAL A 111 6.60 3.04 -8.00
N VAL A 112 7.03 2.59 -6.82
CA VAL A 112 7.22 3.47 -5.66
C VAL A 112 8.28 4.54 -5.94
N ARG A 113 9.43 4.14 -6.48
CA ARG A 113 10.54 5.06 -6.77
C ARG A 113 10.14 6.19 -7.72
N ARG A 114 9.34 5.90 -8.75
CA ARG A 114 8.84 6.92 -9.69
C ARG A 114 7.91 7.94 -9.04
N GLN A 115 7.27 7.57 -7.95
CA GLN A 115 6.33 8.42 -7.20
C GLN A 115 7.00 9.28 -6.11
N LEU A 116 8.28 9.03 -5.83
CA LEU A 116 9.06 9.72 -4.81
C LEU A 116 9.99 10.76 -5.45
N PRO A 117 10.50 11.74 -4.67
CA PRO A 117 11.54 12.65 -5.15
C PRO A 117 12.76 11.92 -5.71
N VAL A 118 13.38 12.47 -6.74
CA VAL A 118 14.51 11.84 -7.47
C VAL A 118 15.68 11.44 -6.56
N ALA A 119 15.92 12.18 -5.48
CA ALA A 119 16.99 11.88 -4.53
C ALA A 119 16.61 10.82 -3.47
N SER A 120 15.41 10.24 -3.56
CA SER A 120 14.99 9.20 -2.62
C SER A 120 15.69 7.88 -2.89
N THR A 121 15.94 7.13 -1.80
CA THR A 121 16.47 5.76 -1.88
C THR A 121 15.36 4.76 -1.55
N VAL A 122 15.33 3.64 -2.27
CA VAL A 122 14.44 2.50 -2.01
C VAL A 122 15.31 1.25 -2.00
N ARG A 123 15.53 0.68 -0.81
CA ARG A 123 16.42 -0.47 -0.60
C ARG A 123 15.61 -1.66 -0.10
N LEU A 124 15.71 -2.78 -0.80
CA LEU A 124 15.14 -4.06 -0.33
C LEU A 124 15.91 -4.52 0.91
N ILE A 125 15.20 -4.86 1.98
CA ILE A 125 15.78 -5.34 3.24
C ILE A 125 15.37 -6.76 3.60
N ALA A 126 14.22 -7.23 3.15
CA ALA A 126 13.79 -8.61 3.32
C ALA A 126 12.77 -9.02 2.26
N GLY A 127 12.71 -10.31 1.98
CA GLY A 127 11.76 -10.90 1.04
C GLY A 127 11.65 -12.41 1.23
N ASP A 128 11.12 -13.12 0.25
CA ASP A 128 10.92 -14.57 0.30
C ASP A 128 10.29 -15.02 1.62
N CYS A 129 9.25 -14.34 2.05
CA CYS A 129 8.54 -14.65 3.29
C CYS A 129 7.84 -16.02 3.18
N GLY A 130 7.93 -16.83 4.23
CA GLY A 130 7.25 -18.13 4.28
C GLY A 130 5.75 -17.97 4.19
N GLY A 131 5.05 -18.88 3.49
CA GLY A 131 3.59 -18.88 3.48
C GLY A 131 2.91 -19.15 2.16
N ASN A 132 3.60 -19.60 1.13
CA ASN A 132 2.91 -20.18 -0.02
C ASN A 132 2.21 -21.47 0.42
N ILE A 133 0.90 -21.38 0.65
CA ILE A 133 0.06 -22.54 0.84
C ILE A 133 -0.07 -23.20 -0.53
N ALA A 134 0.37 -24.44 -0.67
CA ALA A 134 0.27 -25.18 -1.92
C ALA A 134 -1.20 -25.15 -2.43
N GLY A 135 -1.41 -24.57 -3.63
CA GLY A 135 -2.72 -24.42 -4.25
C GLY A 135 -3.48 -23.13 -3.88
N GLY A 136 -2.86 -22.21 -3.13
CA GLY A 136 -3.37 -20.86 -2.92
C GLY A 136 -2.89 -19.86 -3.99
N PRO A 137 -3.37 -18.61 -3.95
CA PRO A 137 -2.87 -17.54 -4.80
C PRO A 137 -1.37 -17.35 -4.55
N ASP A 138 -0.63 -17.06 -5.61
CA ASP A 138 0.79 -16.74 -5.49
C ASP A 138 0.93 -15.36 -4.85
N THR A 139 1.30 -15.34 -3.58
CA THR A 139 1.47 -14.12 -2.81
C THR A 139 2.94 -13.89 -2.51
N GLN A 140 3.37 -12.64 -2.60
CA GLN A 140 4.73 -12.23 -2.27
C GLN A 140 4.69 -11.06 -1.31
N THR A 141 5.54 -11.11 -0.29
CA THR A 141 5.76 -9.98 0.60
C THR A 141 7.23 -9.58 0.54
N LYS A 142 7.48 -8.30 0.36
CA LYS A 142 8.81 -7.71 0.38
C LYS A 142 8.84 -6.48 1.25
N PHE A 143 9.95 -6.27 1.94
CA PHE A 143 10.18 -5.13 2.81
C PHE A 143 11.28 -4.24 2.25
N TYR A 144 11.03 -2.95 2.26
CA TYR A 144 11.97 -1.94 1.79
C TYR A 144 12.16 -0.87 2.85
N GLU A 145 13.38 -0.36 2.90
CA GLU A 145 13.71 0.88 3.58
C GLU A 145 13.70 2.01 2.56
N ILE A 146 13.02 3.10 2.89
CA ILE A 146 12.90 4.28 2.04
C ILE A 146 13.52 5.47 2.74
N GLY A 147 14.53 6.06 2.12
CA GLY A 147 15.12 7.34 2.55
C GLY A 147 14.61 8.49 1.70
N ILE A 148 14.05 9.53 2.32
CA ILE A 148 13.62 10.74 1.64
C ILE A 148 14.19 11.93 2.43
N LYS A 149 15.22 12.58 1.90
CA LYS A 149 15.98 13.62 2.61
C LYS A 149 16.44 13.07 3.98
N ASP A 150 16.05 13.71 5.07
CA ASP A 150 16.42 13.33 6.44
C ASP A 150 15.37 12.39 7.11
N HIS A 151 14.42 11.89 6.34
CA HIS A 151 13.36 11.01 6.82
C HIS A 151 13.54 9.58 6.34
N GLN A 152 13.21 8.64 7.21
CA GLN A 152 13.19 7.21 6.93
C GLN A 152 11.77 6.68 7.09
N LEU A 153 11.35 5.87 6.12
CA LEU A 153 10.13 5.08 6.16
C LEU A 153 10.45 3.62 5.86
N PHE A 154 9.54 2.76 6.24
CA PHE A 154 9.53 1.36 5.82
C PHE A 154 8.31 1.10 4.96
N LEU A 155 8.49 0.24 3.97
CA LEU A 155 7.45 -0.21 3.06
C LEU A 155 7.33 -1.73 3.16
N GLU A 156 6.14 -2.23 3.50
CA GLU A 156 5.74 -3.61 3.26
C GLU A 156 4.95 -3.64 1.95
N ALA A 157 5.49 -4.29 0.93
CA ALA A 157 4.81 -4.50 -0.34
C ALA A 157 4.26 -5.92 -0.37
N TYR A 158 2.95 -6.05 -0.36
CA TYR A 158 2.24 -7.32 -0.49
C TYR A 158 1.62 -7.42 -1.88
N ILE A 159 1.83 -8.55 -2.53
CA ILE A 159 1.29 -8.82 -3.86
C ILE A 159 0.53 -10.12 -3.85
N ASP A 160 -0.66 -10.05 -4.41
CA ASP A 160 -1.48 -11.18 -4.80
C ASP A 160 -1.62 -11.12 -6.32
N ASP A 161 -1.06 -12.08 -7.04
CA ASP A 161 -1.11 -12.11 -8.50
C ASP A 161 -2.49 -12.52 -9.05
N GLY A 162 -3.40 -12.92 -8.16
CA GLY A 162 -4.74 -13.34 -8.52
C GLY A 162 -4.79 -14.74 -9.11
N GLU A 163 -3.68 -15.50 -9.16
CA GLU A 163 -3.67 -16.88 -9.63
C GLU A 163 -4.55 -17.75 -8.72
N GLY A 164 -5.53 -18.41 -9.31
CA GLY A 164 -6.56 -19.16 -8.58
C GLY A 164 -7.73 -18.31 -8.04
N SER A 165 -7.68 -16.99 -8.11
CA SER A 165 -8.82 -16.10 -7.87
C SER A 165 -9.48 -15.66 -9.18
N ARG A 166 -10.75 -15.22 -9.10
CA ARG A 166 -11.54 -14.83 -10.28
C ARG A 166 -11.40 -13.36 -10.66
N GLY A 167 -10.27 -12.76 -10.39
CA GLY A 167 -10.09 -11.33 -10.66
C GLY A 167 -8.64 -10.96 -10.91
N PRO A 168 -8.39 -9.72 -11.32
CA PRO A 168 -7.04 -9.21 -11.40
C PRO A 168 -6.42 -9.21 -10.00
N GLY A 169 -5.16 -9.59 -9.90
CA GLY A 169 -4.41 -9.48 -8.66
C GLY A 169 -4.33 -8.03 -8.17
N TYR A 170 -3.77 -7.85 -6.99
CA TYR A 170 -3.58 -6.52 -6.42
C TYR A 170 -2.22 -6.42 -5.71
N THR A 171 -1.78 -5.19 -5.53
CA THR A 171 -0.59 -4.87 -4.74
C THR A 171 -0.97 -3.88 -3.65
N THR A 172 -0.57 -4.17 -2.42
CA THR A 172 -0.71 -3.25 -1.30
C THR A 172 0.65 -2.73 -0.89
N PHE A 173 0.78 -1.42 -0.80
CA PHE A 173 1.95 -0.72 -0.29
C PHE A 173 1.61 -0.15 1.08
N LEU A 174 2.17 -0.73 2.13
CA LEU A 174 2.01 -0.25 3.50
C LEU A 174 3.24 0.55 3.92
N PHE A 175 3.06 1.84 4.14
CA PHE A 175 4.10 2.76 4.60
C PHE A 175 3.96 3.02 6.09
N THR A 176 5.07 2.95 6.82
CA THR A 176 5.13 3.22 8.26
C THR A 176 6.50 3.73 8.67
N LYS A 177 6.59 4.40 9.82
CA LYS A 177 7.86 4.76 10.47
C LYS A 177 8.35 3.67 11.41
N VAL A 178 7.53 2.67 11.70
CA VAL A 178 7.87 1.56 12.60
C VAL A 178 8.81 0.59 11.89
N ASN A 179 9.92 0.26 12.53
CA ASN A 179 10.86 -0.74 12.03
C ASN A 179 10.17 -2.10 11.90
N PRO A 180 10.24 -2.77 10.74
CA PRO A 180 9.53 -4.00 10.46
C PRO A 180 10.20 -5.28 10.97
N ASP A 181 11.31 -5.22 11.71
CA ASP A 181 12.10 -6.40 12.13
C ASP A 181 11.24 -7.48 12.80
N LYS A 182 10.30 -7.06 13.64
CA LYS A 182 9.37 -8.00 14.28
C LYS A 182 8.48 -8.69 13.25
N ARG A 183 7.92 -7.93 12.34
CA ARG A 183 7.04 -8.42 11.26
C ARG A 183 7.79 -9.33 10.29
N ILE A 184 9.01 -8.98 9.93
CA ILE A 184 9.91 -9.79 9.09
C ILE A 184 10.15 -11.16 9.72
N LYS A 185 10.44 -11.21 11.04
CA LYS A 185 10.62 -12.46 11.78
C LYS A 185 9.34 -13.28 11.88
N GLU A 186 8.21 -12.65 12.17
CA GLU A 186 6.90 -13.32 12.22
C GLU A 186 6.53 -13.98 10.90
N LEU A 187 6.82 -13.33 9.77
CA LEU A 187 6.59 -13.84 8.42
C LEU A 187 7.71 -14.78 7.92
N GLN A 188 8.75 -15.00 8.70
CA GLN A 188 9.90 -15.84 8.35
C GLN A 188 10.54 -15.42 7.00
N CYS A 189 10.67 -14.10 6.79
CA CYS A 189 11.30 -13.58 5.58
C CYS A 189 12.82 -13.75 5.64
N LYS A 190 13.44 -13.88 4.46
CA LYS A 190 14.91 -13.81 4.34
C LYS A 190 15.34 -12.35 4.38
N GLU A 191 16.23 -12.02 5.31
CA GLU A 191 16.91 -10.72 5.35
C GLU A 191 17.99 -10.65 4.26
N LEU A 192 18.20 -9.47 3.69
CA LEU A 192 19.12 -9.21 2.58
C LEU A 192 20.15 -8.15 2.92
#